data_0c253f0b5dfbaade7a0f58c88ec7fc44
#
_entry.id   0c253f0b5dfbaade7a0f58c88ec7fc44
#
_cell.length_a   1.000
_cell.length_b   1.000
_cell.length_c   1.000
_cell.angle_alpha   90.00
_cell.angle_beta   90.00
_cell.angle_gamma   90.00
#
_symmetry.space_group_name_H-M   'P 1'
#
loop_
_entity.id
_entity.type
_entity.pdbx_description
1 polymer ?
#
loop_
_entity_poly.entity_id
_entity_poly.type
_entity_poly.pdbx_seq_one_letter_code
_entity_poly.pdbx_strand_id
1 'polypeptide(L)'
;MRDRLPVGTLVTGEVIGHQRWGVGVRLLPPAAEVAGVIDVMCVTDERPFEPFADYPRIGTLIQAVVMPYPPNGQLRLSTRDSDVDPVLEARWPGS
;
A
#
# COMPACT_ATOMS: atom_id res chain seq x y z
N MET A 1 13.92 1.82 -20.23
CA MET A 1 12.66 1.33 -19.70
C MET A 1 12.71 1.31 -18.19
N ARG A 2 11.63 1.76 -17.55
CA ARG A 2 11.58 1.77 -16.11
C ARG A 2 11.11 0.43 -15.57
N ASP A 3 11.82 -0.07 -14.57
CA ASP A 3 11.42 -1.31 -13.93
C ASP A 3 10.30 -1.06 -12.93
N ARG A 4 9.35 -1.99 -12.89
CA ARG A 4 8.31 -1.95 -11.89
C ARG A 4 8.86 -2.50 -10.57
N LEU A 5 8.27 -2.02 -9.47
CA LEU A 5 8.57 -2.62 -8.17
C LEU A 5 8.00 -4.03 -8.16
N PRO A 6 8.78 -5.00 -7.69
CA PRO A 6 8.29 -6.38 -7.61
C PRO A 6 7.10 -6.52 -6.67
N VAL A 7 6.16 -7.39 -7.03
CA VAL A 7 5.05 -7.75 -6.15
C VAL A 7 5.63 -8.30 -4.86
N GLY A 8 5.08 -7.89 -3.72
CA GLY A 8 5.55 -8.31 -2.42
C GLY A 8 6.61 -7.40 -1.81
N THR A 9 7.03 -6.37 -2.53
CA THR A 9 7.99 -5.40 -1.98
C THR A 9 7.32 -4.56 -0.89
N LEU A 10 8.01 -4.43 0.25
CA LEU A 10 7.54 -3.55 1.32
C LEU A 10 8.04 -2.14 1.05
N VAL A 11 7.15 -1.17 1.07
CA VAL A 11 7.47 0.23 0.79
C VAL A 11 6.89 1.13 1.87
N THR A 12 7.45 2.32 1.98
CA THR A 12 6.90 3.37 2.84
C THR A 12 6.37 4.47 1.95
N GLY A 13 5.21 4.99 2.30
CA GLY A 13 4.62 6.08 1.54
C GLY A 13 3.85 7.05 2.42
N GLU A 14 3.51 8.17 1.83
CA GLU A 14 2.71 9.20 2.47
C GLU A 14 1.33 9.21 1.85
N VAL A 15 0.30 9.23 2.70
CA VAL A 15 -1.09 9.31 2.22
C VAL A 15 -1.31 10.71 1.67
N ILE A 16 -1.69 10.81 0.39
CA ILE A 16 -1.86 12.09 -0.29
C ILE A 16 -3.29 12.36 -0.73
N GLY A 17 -4.18 11.39 -0.64
CA GLY A 17 -5.56 11.63 -1.04
C GLY A 17 -6.50 10.50 -0.68
N HIS A 18 -7.77 10.83 -0.60
CA HIS A 18 -8.84 9.88 -0.34
C HIS A 18 -9.80 9.86 -1.51
N GLN A 19 -10.15 8.68 -1.97
CA GLN A 19 -11.14 8.49 -3.03
C GLN A 19 -12.11 7.41 -2.61
N ARG A 20 -13.27 7.38 -3.26
CA ARG A 20 -14.27 6.36 -2.97
C ARG A 20 -13.71 4.95 -3.16
N TRP A 21 -12.82 4.80 -4.13
CA TRP A 21 -12.25 3.51 -4.51
C TRP A 21 -10.96 3.18 -3.76
N GLY A 22 -10.44 4.10 -2.94
CA GLY A 22 -9.24 3.80 -2.17
C GLY A 22 -8.47 5.04 -1.75
N VAL A 23 -7.21 4.82 -1.42
CA VAL A 23 -6.32 5.83 -0.85
C VAL A 23 -5.14 6.04 -1.79
N GLY A 24 -4.86 7.30 -2.10
CA GLY A 24 -3.68 7.66 -2.89
C GLY A 24 -2.46 7.79 -2.01
N VAL A 25 -1.33 7.26 -2.47
CA VAL A 25 -0.09 7.22 -1.70
C VAL A 25 1.08 7.62 -2.59
N ARG A 26 1.98 8.44 -2.07
CA ARG A 26 3.22 8.78 -2.74
C ARG A 26 4.36 8.04 -2.03
N LEU A 27 5.10 7.24 -2.78
CA LEU A 27 6.20 6.48 -2.18
C LEU A 27 7.36 7.41 -1.82
N LEU A 28 8.07 7.03 -0.75
CA LEU A 28 9.24 7.76 -0.28
C LEU A 28 10.51 7.01 -0.66
N PRO A 29 11.65 7.73 -0.71
CA PRO A 29 12.92 7.06 -0.93
C PRO A 29 13.15 5.94 0.09
N PRO A 30 13.89 4.87 -0.29
CA PRO A 30 14.64 4.73 -1.53
C PRO A 30 13.83 4.31 -2.74
N ALA A 31 12.52 4.07 -2.60
CA ALA A 31 11.68 3.78 -3.75
C ALA A 31 11.59 5.02 -4.64
N ALA A 32 11.34 4.81 -5.93
CA ALA A 32 11.16 5.91 -6.85
C ALA A 32 9.98 6.77 -6.41
N GLU A 33 10.03 8.06 -6.71
CA GLU A 33 8.93 8.96 -6.37
C GLU A 33 7.76 8.71 -7.31
N VAL A 34 6.99 7.67 -7.01
CA VAL A 34 5.82 7.31 -7.80
C VAL A 34 4.60 7.28 -6.89
N ALA A 35 3.45 7.51 -7.48
CA ALA A 35 2.20 7.44 -6.77
C ALA A 35 1.60 6.05 -6.96
N GLY A 36 0.99 5.53 -5.91
CA GLY A 36 0.28 4.27 -5.95
C GLY A 36 -1.09 4.42 -5.33
N VAL A 37 -1.85 3.35 -5.37
CA VAL A 37 -3.22 3.32 -4.86
C VAL A 37 -3.39 2.12 -3.95
N ILE A 38 -4.00 2.36 -2.78
CA ILE A 38 -4.48 1.28 -1.92
C ILE A 38 -5.96 1.12 -2.23
N ASP A 39 -6.33 0.00 -2.85
CA ASP A 39 -7.73 -0.29 -3.13
C ASP A 39 -8.51 -0.28 -1.82
N VAL A 40 -9.77 0.17 -1.87
CA VAL A 40 -10.60 0.27 -0.68
C VAL A 40 -10.67 -1.06 0.08
N MET A 41 -10.61 -2.19 -0.62
CA MET A 41 -10.62 -3.51 0.00
C MET A 41 -9.27 -3.92 0.59
N CYS A 42 -8.22 -3.13 0.33
CA CYS A 42 -6.86 -3.45 0.76
C CYS A 42 -6.35 -2.52 1.86
N VAL A 43 -7.21 -1.66 2.41
CA VAL A 43 -6.80 -0.73 3.46
C VAL A 43 -6.61 -1.45 4.79
N THR A 44 -7.55 -2.32 5.16
CA THR A 44 -7.48 -3.06 6.41
C THR A 44 -8.29 -4.34 6.32
N ASP A 45 -7.94 -5.32 7.16
CA ASP A 45 -8.72 -6.54 7.33
C ASP A 45 -9.85 -6.34 8.33
N GLU A 46 -9.84 -5.26 9.08
CA GLU A 46 -10.84 -5.03 10.11
C GLU A 46 -12.23 -4.79 9.52
N ARG A 47 -13.23 -5.31 10.20
CA ARG A 47 -14.63 -5.15 9.83
C ARG A 47 -15.44 -4.86 11.07
N PRO A 48 -16.46 -3.99 11.00
CA PRO A 48 -16.89 -3.26 9.80
C PRO A 48 -15.90 -2.19 9.41
N PHE A 49 -15.88 -1.83 8.13
CA PHE A 49 -14.99 -0.83 7.60
C PHE A 49 -15.79 0.22 6.84
N GLU A 50 -15.52 1.48 7.12
CA GLU A 50 -16.23 2.59 6.52
C GLU A 50 -15.28 3.39 5.63
N PRO A 51 -15.51 3.41 4.31
CA PRO A 51 -14.67 4.22 3.42
C PRO A 51 -14.63 5.67 3.87
N PHE A 52 -13.51 6.33 3.65
CA PHE A 52 -13.18 7.67 4.10
C PHE A 52 -12.99 7.76 5.61
N ALA A 53 -13.99 7.34 6.40
CA ALA A 53 -13.91 7.45 7.86
C ALA A 53 -12.75 6.62 8.43
N ASP A 54 -12.53 5.44 7.87
CA ASP A 54 -11.50 4.52 8.36
C ASP A 54 -10.23 4.56 7.53
N TYR A 55 -10.11 5.49 6.60
CA TYR A 55 -8.88 5.69 5.85
C TYR A 55 -7.81 6.32 6.74
N PRO A 56 -6.52 6.01 6.52
CA PRO A 56 -5.46 6.75 7.19
C PRO A 56 -5.51 8.22 6.78
N ARG A 57 -5.16 9.09 7.71
CA ARG A 57 -5.22 10.53 7.46
C ARG A 57 -4.22 10.94 6.39
N ILE A 58 -4.60 11.95 5.59
CA ILE A 58 -3.69 12.54 4.62
C ILE A 58 -2.48 13.09 5.37
N GLY A 59 -1.28 12.82 4.85
CA GLY A 59 -0.03 13.20 5.49
C GLY A 59 0.58 12.12 6.37
N THR A 60 -0.17 11.04 6.65
CA THR A 60 0.34 9.93 7.47
C THR A 60 1.34 9.11 6.66
N LEU A 61 2.42 8.68 7.31
CA LEU A 61 3.35 7.74 6.71
C LEU A 61 2.88 6.33 7.02
N ILE A 62 2.87 5.49 6.00
CA ILE A 62 2.39 4.12 6.13
C ILE A 62 3.36 3.15 5.48
N GLN A 63 3.34 1.91 5.94
CA GLN A 63 4.01 0.80 5.28
C GLN A 63 2.98 0.03 4.47
N ALA A 64 3.36 -0.35 3.26
CA ALA A 64 2.47 -1.08 2.37
C ALA A 64 3.26 -2.08 1.56
N VAL A 65 2.54 -3.05 1.00
CA VAL A 65 3.13 -4.10 0.17
C VAL A 65 2.64 -3.93 -1.25
N VAL A 66 3.55 -4.08 -2.22
CA VAL A 66 3.20 -4.00 -3.63
C VAL A 66 2.36 -5.21 -4.01
N MET A 67 1.18 -4.96 -4.56
CA MET A 67 0.24 -5.98 -4.98
C MET A 67 0.35 -6.21 -6.49
N PRO A 68 -0.23 -7.32 -7.00
CA PRO A 68 -0.20 -7.58 -8.44
C PRO A 68 -0.73 -6.39 -9.23
N TYR A 69 -0.06 -6.10 -10.33
CA TYR A 69 -0.41 -4.97 -11.16
C TYR A 69 -1.64 -5.28 -12.02
N PRO A 70 -2.60 -4.33 -12.11
CA PRO A 70 -3.68 -4.48 -13.07
C PRO A 70 -3.16 -4.27 -14.49
N PRO A 71 -3.97 -4.59 -15.51
CA PRO A 71 -3.53 -4.43 -16.90
C PRO A 71 -3.07 -3.02 -17.27
N ASN A 72 -3.61 -1.97 -16.59
CA ASN A 72 -3.19 -0.60 -16.90
C ASN A 72 -1.83 -0.24 -16.31
N GLY A 73 -1.20 -1.16 -15.55
CA GLY A 73 0.13 -0.93 -15.01
C GLY A 73 0.19 -0.04 -13.78
N GLN A 74 -0.96 0.36 -13.23
CA GLN A 74 -1.00 1.22 -12.06
C GLN A 74 -0.41 0.51 -10.84
N LEU A 75 0.39 1.23 -10.06
CA LEU A 75 0.95 0.67 -8.82
C LEU A 75 -0.17 0.48 -7.79
N ARG A 76 -0.35 -0.76 -7.35
CA ARG A 76 -1.34 -1.12 -6.34
C ARG A 76 -0.65 -1.55 -5.08
N LEU A 77 -1.19 -1.12 -3.95
CA LEU A 77 -0.59 -1.36 -2.64
C LEU A 77 -1.63 -1.93 -1.68
N SER A 78 -1.15 -2.58 -0.62
CA SER A 78 -2.02 -3.08 0.45
C SER A 78 -1.42 -2.73 1.79
N THR A 79 -2.26 -2.29 2.71
CA THR A 79 -1.89 -2.08 4.10
C THR A 79 -2.58 -3.07 5.02
N ARG A 80 -3.28 -4.08 4.47
CA ARG A 80 -3.90 -5.12 5.29
C ARG A 80 -2.81 -5.94 5.98
N ASP A 81 -3.05 -6.26 7.25
CA ASP A 81 -2.10 -7.08 8.00
C ASP A 81 -1.89 -8.43 7.33
N SER A 82 -2.94 -9.01 6.73
CA SER A 82 -2.83 -10.28 6.04
C SER A 82 -1.86 -10.24 4.87
N ASP A 83 -1.61 -9.06 4.30
CA ASP A 83 -0.66 -8.91 3.19
C ASP A 83 0.71 -8.44 3.69
N VAL A 84 0.73 -7.59 4.71
CA VAL A 84 1.96 -6.97 5.22
C VAL A 84 2.74 -7.91 6.13
N ASP A 85 2.05 -8.59 7.05
CA ASP A 85 2.71 -9.43 8.04
C ASP A 85 3.57 -10.54 7.44
N PRO A 86 3.12 -11.27 6.41
CA PRO A 86 3.98 -12.30 5.80
C PRO A 86 5.28 -11.75 5.24
N VAL A 87 5.24 -10.52 4.70
CA VAL A 87 6.45 -9.90 4.16
C VAL A 87 7.39 -9.50 5.29
N LEU A 88 6.85 -8.95 6.37
CA LEU A 88 7.66 -8.60 7.54
C LEU A 88 8.29 -9.84 8.17
N GLU A 89 7.53 -10.93 8.29
CA GLU A 89 8.04 -12.18 8.84
C GLU A 89 9.15 -12.75 7.97
N ALA A 90 9.02 -12.64 6.66
CA ALA A 90 10.05 -13.13 5.75
C ALA A 90 11.35 -12.32 5.88
N ARG A 91 11.24 -11.02 6.20
CA ARG A 91 12.41 -10.16 6.38
C ARG A 91 13.11 -10.41 7.70
N TRP A 92 12.37 -10.89 8.69
CA TRP A 92 12.89 -11.11 10.05
C TRP A 92 12.58 -12.53 10.49
N PRO A 93 13.15 -13.54 9.82
CA PRO A 93 12.85 -14.93 10.15
C PRO A 93 13.32 -15.25 11.57
N GLY A 94 12.50 -16.01 12.27
CA GLY A 94 12.83 -16.42 13.64
C GLY A 94 12.44 -15.44 14.72
N SER A 95 11.80 -14.34 14.33
CA SER A 95 11.34 -13.35 15.31
C SER A 95 10.08 -13.81 15.99
#